data_20ed6da79222fe2f164690f3813fda33
#
_entry.id   20ed6da79222fe2f164690f3813fda33
#
_cell.length_a   1.000
_cell.length_b   1.000
_cell.length_c   1.000
_cell.angle_alpha   90.00
_cell.angle_beta   90.00
_cell.angle_gamma   90.00
#
_symmetry.space_group_name_H-M   'P 1'
#
loop_
_entity.id
_entity.type
_entity.pdbx_description
1 polymer ?
#
loop_
_entity_poly.entity_id
_entity_poly.type
_entity_poly.pdbx_seq_one_letter_code
_entity_poly.pdbx_strand_id
1 'polypeptide(L)'
;MPRSSGEDMTDTRASDANGALSLAQVPCDARDAVAAISAQLGPGPFELVCFFVSPQADFAALNRAFTGAFGKADVFACTTAGEIGRSGYEEGQIIAIGFPSALFTVDALAIDNLDTLDDRRVIDQLIQRRMSLNVEAPDKGSEFAFLMVDGLSMQEENLASILASAMGPMPLFGGSTGDGTDFGATWLSWNGRVRRNAALLALVRSRCPVKVFSIDH
;
A
#
# COMPACT_ATOMS: atom_id res chain seq x y z
N MET A 1 -54.63 27.42 4.36
CA MET A 1 -53.91 26.28 4.95
C MET A 1 -53.56 25.31 3.85
N PRO A 2 -52.30 25.17 3.43
CA PRO A 2 -51.79 23.91 2.98
C PRO A 2 -50.58 23.52 3.81
N ARG A 3 -50.50 22.22 4.08
CA ARG A 3 -49.51 21.54 4.87
C ARG A 3 -48.19 21.41 4.06
N SER A 4 -47.09 21.79 4.66
CA SER A 4 -45.77 21.51 4.16
C SER A 4 -45.46 20.03 4.39
N SER A 5 -45.28 19.27 3.31
CA SER A 5 -44.68 17.94 3.30
C SER A 5 -43.16 18.12 3.41
N GLY A 6 -42.61 17.69 4.56
CA GLY A 6 -41.19 17.51 4.73
C GLY A 6 -40.73 16.33 3.87
N GLU A 7 -39.92 16.59 2.88
CA GLU A 7 -39.20 15.56 2.17
C GLU A 7 -38.09 15.03 3.05
N ASP A 8 -38.26 13.77 3.45
CA ASP A 8 -37.28 12.95 4.10
C ASP A 8 -36.18 12.66 3.08
N MET A 9 -35.08 13.40 3.16
CA MET A 9 -33.87 13.12 2.41
C MET A 9 -33.15 11.96 3.09
N THR A 10 -33.63 10.76 2.88
CA THR A 10 -32.85 9.55 3.13
C THR A 10 -31.64 9.56 2.22
N ASP A 11 -30.49 9.77 2.83
CA ASP A 11 -29.17 9.72 2.21
C ASP A 11 -28.88 8.29 1.71
N THR A 12 -29.22 8.05 0.45
CA THR A 12 -28.98 6.80 -0.27
C THR A 12 -27.64 6.93 -1.02
N ARG A 13 -26.53 7.16 -0.31
CA ARG A 13 -25.18 7.17 -0.88
C ARG A 13 -24.26 6.18 -0.19
N ALA A 14 -24.61 4.91 -0.28
CA ALA A 14 -23.72 3.86 0.17
C ALA A 14 -23.92 2.61 -0.69
N SER A 15 -23.59 2.65 -1.99
CA SER A 15 -23.43 1.40 -2.75
C SER A 15 -22.95 1.55 -4.21
N ASP A 16 -22.17 2.53 -4.60
CA ASP A 16 -21.58 2.52 -5.95
C ASP A 16 -20.10 2.94 -5.96
N ALA A 17 -19.33 2.46 -5.01
CA ALA A 17 -17.89 2.50 -5.10
C ALA A 17 -17.38 1.16 -5.67
N ASN A 18 -17.62 0.90 -6.95
CA ASN A 18 -16.76 0.01 -7.73
C ASN A 18 -15.42 0.71 -7.91
N GLY A 19 -14.71 0.94 -6.80
CA GLY A 19 -13.37 1.49 -6.78
C GLY A 19 -12.44 0.52 -7.50
N ALA A 20 -11.43 1.05 -8.19
CA ALA A 20 -10.41 0.22 -8.84
C ALA A 20 -9.64 -0.64 -7.81
N LEU A 21 -9.56 -0.18 -6.56
CA LEU A 21 -8.91 -0.87 -5.44
C LEU A 21 -9.95 -1.45 -4.48
N SER A 22 -9.61 -2.58 -3.87
CA SER A 22 -10.36 -3.13 -2.74
C SER A 22 -9.81 -2.56 -1.44
N LEU A 23 -10.71 -2.18 -0.52
CA LEU A 23 -10.34 -1.55 0.76
C LEU A 23 -10.97 -2.31 1.92
N ALA A 24 -10.19 -2.55 2.96
CA ALA A 24 -10.65 -3.12 4.22
C ALA A 24 -10.10 -2.32 5.40
N GLN A 25 -10.89 -2.26 6.48
CA GLN A 25 -10.49 -1.64 7.73
C GLN A 25 -11.09 -2.41 8.89
N VAL A 26 -10.26 -2.73 9.88
CA VAL A 26 -10.68 -3.38 11.12
C VAL A 26 -9.91 -2.80 12.31
N PRO A 27 -10.48 -2.82 13.52
CA PRO A 27 -9.72 -2.50 14.74
C PRO A 27 -8.52 -3.43 14.93
N CYS A 28 -7.43 -2.92 15.49
CA CYS A 28 -6.20 -3.68 15.70
C CYS A 28 -6.33 -4.83 16.70
N ASP A 29 -7.34 -4.79 17.57
CA ASP A 29 -7.70 -5.82 18.55
C ASP A 29 -8.76 -6.80 18.05
N ALA A 30 -9.17 -6.71 16.77
CA ALA A 30 -10.14 -7.64 16.20
C ALA A 30 -9.64 -9.08 16.31
N ARG A 31 -10.50 -9.96 16.88
CA ARG A 31 -10.14 -11.36 17.21
C ARG A 31 -9.64 -12.17 16.02
N ASP A 32 -10.16 -11.88 14.83
CA ASP A 32 -9.81 -12.56 13.58
C ASP A 32 -9.65 -11.53 12.45
N ALA A 33 -8.71 -10.61 12.67
CA ALA A 33 -8.48 -9.46 11.80
C ALA A 33 -8.25 -9.87 10.34
N VAL A 34 -7.47 -10.93 10.10
CA VAL A 34 -7.11 -11.36 8.73
C VAL A 34 -8.33 -11.91 7.99
N ALA A 35 -9.17 -12.71 8.64
CA ALA A 35 -10.40 -13.22 8.03
C ALA A 35 -11.39 -12.08 7.75
N ALA A 36 -11.55 -11.15 8.69
CA ALA A 36 -12.41 -9.98 8.52
C ALA A 36 -11.94 -9.07 7.37
N ILE A 37 -10.63 -8.84 7.27
CA ILE A 37 -10.02 -8.10 6.16
C ILE A 37 -10.24 -8.83 4.84
N SER A 38 -9.97 -10.14 4.78
CA SER A 38 -10.16 -10.93 3.57
C SER A 38 -11.62 -10.88 3.08
N ALA A 39 -12.58 -10.95 4.00
CA ALA A 39 -14.00 -10.82 3.66
C ALA A 39 -14.36 -9.44 3.10
N GLN A 40 -13.78 -8.36 3.66
CA GLN A 40 -14.01 -6.99 3.18
C GLN A 40 -13.33 -6.70 1.83
N LEU A 41 -12.12 -7.22 1.60
CA LEU A 41 -11.40 -7.07 0.33
C LEU A 41 -12.11 -7.82 -0.82
N GLY A 42 -12.84 -8.88 -0.49
CA GLY A 42 -13.54 -9.71 -1.47
C GLY A 42 -12.68 -10.86 -2.04
N PRO A 43 -13.19 -11.57 -3.03
CA PRO A 43 -12.64 -12.87 -3.45
C PRO A 43 -11.31 -12.81 -4.22
N GLY A 44 -10.80 -11.63 -4.58
CA GLY A 44 -9.60 -11.52 -5.42
C GLY A 44 -9.81 -12.08 -6.85
N PRO A 45 -8.79 -12.54 -7.57
CA PRO A 45 -7.39 -12.52 -7.17
C PRO A 45 -6.77 -11.12 -7.13
N PHE A 46 -5.76 -10.96 -6.28
CA PHE A 46 -4.98 -9.73 -6.16
C PHE A 46 -3.55 -9.95 -6.69
N GLU A 47 -2.94 -8.89 -7.20
CA GLU A 47 -1.50 -8.83 -7.51
C GLU A 47 -0.71 -8.46 -6.25
N LEU A 48 -1.24 -7.50 -5.48
CA LEU A 48 -0.62 -6.97 -4.27
C LEU A 48 -1.70 -6.69 -3.24
N VAL A 49 -1.40 -6.97 -1.96
CA VAL A 49 -2.17 -6.49 -0.82
C VAL A 49 -1.23 -5.75 0.13
N CYS A 50 -1.54 -4.49 0.41
CA CYS A 50 -0.78 -3.65 1.33
C CYS A 50 -1.51 -3.53 2.66
N PHE A 51 -0.80 -3.75 3.76
CA PHE A 51 -1.30 -3.59 5.13
C PHE A 51 -0.61 -2.44 5.83
N PHE A 52 -1.41 -1.56 6.39
CA PHE A 52 -1.02 -0.47 7.28
C PHE A 52 -1.53 -0.82 8.67
N VAL A 53 -0.61 -1.09 9.58
CA VAL A 53 -0.91 -1.72 10.86
C VAL A 53 -0.57 -0.77 11.99
N SER A 54 -1.55 -0.44 12.83
CA SER A 54 -1.29 0.33 14.05
C SER A 54 -0.21 -0.33 14.90
N PRO A 55 0.71 0.45 15.50
CA PRO A 55 1.73 -0.09 16.41
C PRO A 55 1.14 -0.75 17.66
N GLN A 56 -0.14 -0.50 17.97
CA GLN A 56 -0.86 -1.15 19.08
C GLN A 56 -1.17 -2.63 18.80
N ALA A 57 -1.08 -3.07 17.54
CA ALA A 57 -1.34 -4.46 17.15
C ALA A 57 -0.12 -5.36 17.39
N ASP A 58 -0.36 -6.66 17.59
CA ASP A 58 0.71 -7.66 17.50
C ASP A 58 1.11 -7.88 16.04
N PHE A 59 2.01 -7.01 15.55
CA PHE A 59 2.48 -7.09 14.16
C PHE A 59 3.07 -8.46 13.83
N ALA A 60 3.77 -9.11 14.75
CA ALA A 60 4.41 -10.40 14.48
C ALA A 60 3.38 -11.51 14.29
N ALA A 61 2.30 -11.52 15.08
CA ALA A 61 1.20 -12.45 14.91
C ALA A 61 0.45 -12.20 13.59
N LEU A 62 0.13 -10.95 13.28
CA LEU A 62 -0.52 -10.55 12.04
C LEU A 62 0.32 -10.90 10.81
N ASN A 63 1.62 -10.61 10.84
CA ASN A 63 2.53 -10.89 9.75
C ASN A 63 2.60 -12.39 9.40
N ARG A 64 2.55 -13.26 10.41
CA ARG A 64 2.43 -14.72 10.19
C ARG A 64 1.08 -15.09 9.56
N ALA A 65 0.00 -14.46 10.01
CA ALA A 65 -1.35 -14.73 9.53
C ALA A 65 -1.58 -14.22 8.10
N PHE A 66 -0.94 -13.12 7.68
CA PHE A 66 -0.99 -12.62 6.31
C PHE A 66 -0.35 -13.58 5.30
N THR A 67 0.63 -14.38 5.75
CA THR A 67 1.39 -15.26 4.86
C THR A 67 0.48 -16.34 4.30
N GLY A 68 0.31 -16.34 2.97
CA GLY A 68 -0.53 -17.28 2.25
C GLY A 68 -2.04 -17.00 2.29
N ALA A 69 -2.50 -15.98 3.05
CA ALA A 69 -3.92 -15.65 3.15
C ALA A 69 -4.52 -15.14 1.83
N PHE A 70 -3.70 -14.58 0.95
CA PHE A 70 -4.11 -13.94 -0.31
C PHE A 70 -3.63 -14.69 -1.56
N GLY A 71 -3.41 -15.98 -1.45
CA GLY A 71 -3.02 -16.85 -2.56
C GLY A 71 -1.64 -16.52 -3.11
N LYS A 72 -1.58 -16.05 -4.38
CA LYS A 72 -0.31 -15.71 -5.04
C LYS A 72 0.02 -14.21 -4.99
N ALA A 73 -0.85 -13.40 -4.38
CA ALA A 73 -0.60 -11.97 -4.26
C ALA A 73 0.66 -11.71 -3.44
N ASP A 74 1.42 -10.71 -3.84
CA ASP A 74 2.43 -10.14 -2.95
C ASP A 74 1.74 -9.45 -1.77
N VAL A 75 2.33 -9.57 -0.60
CA VAL A 75 1.83 -8.96 0.63
C VAL A 75 2.89 -8.04 1.21
N PHE A 76 2.62 -6.74 1.17
CA PHE A 76 3.38 -5.73 1.89
C PHE A 76 2.69 -5.41 3.21
N ALA A 77 3.45 -5.27 4.28
CA ALA A 77 2.93 -4.82 5.56
C ALA A 77 3.91 -3.89 6.25
N CYS A 78 3.39 -2.84 6.86
CA CYS A 78 4.18 -1.93 7.67
C CYS A 78 3.41 -1.45 8.90
N THR A 79 4.16 -1.01 9.91
CA THR A 79 3.58 -0.21 11.00
C THR A 79 3.47 1.26 10.58
N THR A 80 2.55 1.97 11.20
CA THR A 80 2.20 3.37 10.92
C THR A 80 2.34 4.24 12.17
N ALA A 81 2.23 5.54 12.01
CA ALA A 81 2.16 6.50 13.11
C ALA A 81 0.73 7.03 13.34
N GLY A 82 -0.25 6.35 12.76
CA GLY A 82 -1.67 6.69 12.73
C GLY A 82 -2.25 6.45 11.34
N GLU A 83 -3.52 6.12 11.27
CA GLU A 83 -4.18 5.70 10.05
C GLU A 83 -5.18 6.77 9.59
N ILE A 84 -5.30 6.95 8.28
CA ILE A 84 -6.40 7.70 7.67
C ILE A 84 -7.45 6.70 7.23
N GLY A 85 -8.43 6.50 8.08
CA GLY A 85 -9.54 5.58 7.86
C GLY A 85 -10.74 6.23 7.19
N ARG A 86 -11.87 5.52 7.22
CA ARG A 86 -13.14 6.00 6.61
C ARG A 86 -13.70 7.25 7.29
N SER A 87 -13.41 7.44 8.57
CA SER A 87 -13.90 8.58 9.39
C SER A 87 -12.88 9.70 9.53
N GLY A 88 -11.74 9.61 8.85
CA GLY A 88 -10.63 10.55 8.94
C GLY A 88 -9.42 9.96 9.66
N TYR A 89 -8.72 10.78 10.47
CA TYR A 89 -7.59 10.28 11.26
C TYR A 89 -8.09 9.40 12.41
N GLU A 90 -7.54 8.21 12.48
CA GLU A 90 -7.86 7.19 13.48
C GLU A 90 -6.58 6.55 14.01
N GLU A 91 -6.64 6.00 15.21
CA GLU A 91 -5.58 5.18 15.80
C GLU A 91 -6.12 3.78 16.12
N GLY A 92 -5.24 2.80 16.19
CA GLY A 92 -5.63 1.44 16.56
C GLY A 92 -6.37 0.70 15.45
N GLN A 93 -6.07 1.00 14.20
CA GLN A 93 -6.69 0.34 13.05
C GLN A 93 -5.67 -0.52 12.30
N ILE A 94 -6.21 -1.47 11.53
CA ILE A 94 -5.50 -2.16 10.45
C ILE A 94 -6.25 -1.81 9.17
N ILE A 95 -5.54 -1.17 8.23
CA ILE A 95 -6.08 -0.85 6.91
C ILE A 95 -5.41 -1.74 5.88
N ALA A 96 -6.20 -2.33 4.99
CA ALA A 96 -5.68 -3.11 3.88
C ALA A 96 -6.16 -2.56 2.54
N ILE A 97 -5.26 -2.54 1.56
CA ILE A 97 -5.52 -2.13 0.19
C ILE A 97 -5.16 -3.29 -0.74
N GLY A 98 -6.15 -3.82 -1.45
CA GLY A 98 -5.96 -4.87 -2.45
C GLY A 98 -5.95 -4.31 -3.87
N PHE A 99 -5.03 -4.78 -4.69
CA PHE A 99 -4.87 -4.45 -6.11
C PHE A 99 -5.39 -5.62 -6.94
N PRO A 100 -6.65 -5.59 -7.43
CA PRO A 100 -7.23 -6.69 -8.21
C PRO A 100 -6.45 -6.96 -9.51
N SER A 101 -6.08 -8.21 -9.79
CA SER A 101 -5.28 -8.59 -10.95
C SER A 101 -5.98 -8.32 -12.29
N ALA A 102 -7.31 -8.24 -12.29
CA ALA A 102 -8.07 -7.81 -13.46
C ALA A 102 -7.72 -6.40 -13.95
N LEU A 103 -7.33 -5.51 -13.02
CA LEU A 103 -7.05 -4.10 -13.29
C LEU A 103 -5.55 -3.75 -13.19
N PHE A 104 -4.80 -4.50 -12.41
CA PHE A 104 -3.40 -4.20 -12.10
C PHE A 104 -2.49 -5.36 -12.50
N THR A 105 -1.23 -5.05 -12.79
CA THR A 105 -0.09 -5.98 -12.78
C THR A 105 1.01 -5.32 -11.97
N VAL A 106 1.62 -6.06 -11.09
CA VAL A 106 2.60 -5.55 -10.12
C VAL A 106 3.90 -6.32 -10.24
N ASP A 107 5.00 -5.62 -10.29
CA ASP A 107 6.33 -6.16 -10.08
C ASP A 107 6.90 -5.61 -8.77
N ALA A 108 6.90 -6.44 -7.73
CA ALA A 108 7.33 -6.09 -6.39
C ALA A 108 8.82 -6.40 -6.20
N LEU A 109 9.52 -5.52 -5.48
CA LEU A 109 10.91 -5.73 -5.13
C LEU A 109 11.24 -5.13 -3.77
N ALA A 110 12.29 -5.68 -3.13
CA ALA A 110 12.90 -5.10 -1.96
C ALA A 110 14.25 -4.47 -2.33
N ILE A 111 14.54 -3.33 -1.73
CA ILE A 111 15.81 -2.65 -1.77
C ILE A 111 16.37 -2.72 -0.35
N ASP A 112 17.32 -3.61 -0.14
CA ASP A 112 17.94 -3.85 1.16
C ASP A 112 19.22 -3.01 1.32
N ASN A 113 19.65 -2.79 2.57
CA ASN A 113 20.89 -2.07 2.93
C ASN A 113 20.92 -0.63 2.38
N LEU A 114 19.90 0.15 2.74
CA LEU A 114 19.71 1.52 2.25
C LEU A 114 20.89 2.46 2.57
N ASP A 115 21.65 2.18 3.62
CA ASP A 115 22.83 2.92 4.02
C ASP A 115 24.07 2.68 3.13
N THR A 116 24.05 1.62 2.34
CA THR A 116 25.18 1.21 1.48
C THR A 116 24.73 0.87 0.07
N LEU A 117 23.74 1.62 -0.46
CA LEU A 117 23.20 1.36 -1.79
C LEU A 117 24.24 1.55 -2.89
N ASP A 118 24.20 0.64 -3.86
CA ASP A 118 24.80 0.83 -5.16
C ASP A 118 23.76 1.47 -6.10
N ASP A 119 23.80 2.78 -6.22
CA ASP A 119 22.84 3.58 -6.98
C ASP A 119 22.68 3.07 -8.41
N ARG A 120 23.80 2.79 -9.09
CA ARG A 120 23.79 2.33 -10.50
C ARG A 120 23.07 1.00 -10.61
N ARG A 121 23.38 0.07 -9.73
CA ARG A 121 22.74 -1.24 -9.71
C ARG A 121 21.24 -1.15 -9.49
N VAL A 122 20.80 -0.29 -8.57
CA VAL A 122 19.37 -0.07 -8.30
C VAL A 122 18.69 0.54 -9.52
N ILE A 123 19.29 1.59 -10.14
CA ILE A 123 18.77 2.24 -11.33
C ILE A 123 18.62 1.24 -12.49
N ASP A 124 19.68 0.50 -12.79
CA ASP A 124 19.67 -0.48 -13.89
C ASP A 124 18.60 -1.58 -13.67
N GLN A 125 18.50 -2.09 -12.44
CA GLN A 125 17.51 -3.08 -12.08
C GLN A 125 16.08 -2.55 -12.27
N LEU A 126 15.81 -1.33 -11.86
CA LEU A 126 14.49 -0.71 -11.97
C LEU A 126 14.10 -0.45 -13.42
N ILE A 127 15.02 0.05 -14.24
CA ILE A 127 14.77 0.26 -15.66
C ILE A 127 14.40 -1.07 -16.34
N GLN A 128 15.17 -2.13 -16.08
CA GLN A 128 14.91 -3.44 -16.67
C GLN A 128 13.56 -4.02 -16.22
N ARG A 129 13.23 -3.94 -14.93
CA ARG A 129 11.95 -4.41 -14.38
C ARG A 129 10.77 -3.66 -14.99
N ARG A 130 10.86 -2.32 -15.08
CA ARG A 130 9.83 -1.50 -15.71
C ARG A 130 9.64 -1.86 -17.17
N MET A 131 10.72 -2.09 -17.93
CA MET A 131 10.64 -2.54 -19.34
C MET A 131 9.96 -3.90 -19.43
N SER A 132 10.32 -4.86 -18.59
CA SER A 132 9.70 -6.18 -18.54
C SER A 132 8.20 -6.11 -18.22
N LEU A 133 7.84 -5.29 -17.22
CA LEU A 133 6.45 -5.09 -16.83
C LEU A 133 5.60 -4.45 -17.95
N ASN A 134 6.20 -3.55 -18.73
CA ASN A 134 5.56 -2.99 -19.93
C ASN A 134 5.25 -4.03 -21.01
N VAL A 135 6.14 -5.01 -21.17
CA VAL A 135 5.97 -6.11 -22.12
C VAL A 135 4.93 -7.11 -21.61
N GLU A 136 4.92 -7.38 -20.32
CA GLU A 136 3.99 -8.32 -19.68
C GLU A 136 2.54 -7.81 -19.66
N ALA A 137 2.34 -6.51 -19.45
CA ALA A 137 1.02 -5.89 -19.31
C ALA A 137 0.80 -4.74 -20.33
N PRO A 138 0.83 -5.02 -21.66
CA PRO A 138 0.73 -3.97 -22.67
C PRO A 138 -0.67 -3.32 -22.74
N ASP A 139 -1.68 -4.03 -22.25
CA ASP A 139 -3.08 -3.58 -22.20
C ASP A 139 -3.39 -2.64 -21.03
N LYS A 140 -2.44 -2.45 -20.11
CA LYS A 140 -2.54 -1.56 -18.93
C LYS A 140 -1.77 -0.26 -19.22
N GLY A 141 -2.50 0.75 -19.70
CA GLY A 141 -1.92 1.99 -20.28
C GLY A 141 -1.34 2.99 -19.26
N SER A 142 -1.70 2.89 -17.99
CA SER A 142 -1.19 3.75 -16.92
C SER A 142 -0.14 3.04 -16.08
N GLU A 143 0.80 3.81 -15.52
CA GLU A 143 1.83 3.26 -14.63
C GLU A 143 2.09 4.18 -13.44
N PHE A 144 2.51 3.60 -12.33
CA PHE A 144 2.99 4.30 -11.15
C PHE A 144 3.85 3.38 -10.29
N ALA A 145 4.57 3.97 -9.34
CA ALA A 145 5.30 3.23 -8.33
C ALA A 145 4.79 3.58 -6.93
N PHE A 146 4.70 2.56 -6.08
CA PHE A 146 4.33 2.69 -4.67
C PHE A 146 5.50 2.23 -3.79
N LEU A 147 5.86 3.05 -2.81
CA LEU A 147 7.05 2.87 -1.97
C LEU A 147 6.68 2.83 -0.48
N MET A 148 7.21 1.84 0.23
CA MET A 148 7.27 1.80 1.69
C MET A 148 8.74 1.76 2.12
N VAL A 149 9.17 2.67 3.00
CA VAL A 149 10.56 2.77 3.48
C VAL A 149 10.59 2.50 4.97
N ASP A 150 11.61 1.79 5.46
CA ASP A 150 11.90 1.69 6.88
C ASP A 150 12.24 3.08 7.45
N GLY A 151 11.33 3.66 8.24
CA GLY A 151 11.47 5.03 8.75
C GLY A 151 12.66 5.25 9.68
N LEU A 152 13.22 4.18 10.26
CA LEU A 152 14.43 4.27 11.05
C LEU A 152 15.72 4.23 10.21
N SER A 153 15.61 4.01 8.91
CA SER A 153 16.78 4.03 7.99
C SER A 153 17.33 5.42 7.77
N MET A 154 16.48 6.45 7.84
CA MET A 154 16.80 7.86 7.53
C MET A 154 17.41 8.04 6.13
N GLN A 155 16.99 7.21 5.17
CA GLN A 155 17.52 7.19 3.79
C GLN A 155 16.46 7.59 2.74
N GLU A 156 15.33 8.14 3.16
CA GLU A 156 14.19 8.43 2.29
C GLU A 156 14.55 9.39 1.15
N GLU A 157 15.27 10.48 1.45
CA GLU A 157 15.64 11.49 0.45
C GLU A 157 16.64 10.92 -0.56
N ASN A 158 17.65 10.20 -0.08
CA ASN A 158 18.63 9.55 -0.94
C ASN A 158 17.95 8.53 -1.86
N LEU A 159 17.13 7.67 -1.30
CA LEU A 159 16.38 6.66 -2.05
C LEU A 159 15.45 7.31 -3.07
N ALA A 160 14.70 8.34 -2.69
CA ALA A 160 13.80 9.04 -3.60
C ALA A 160 14.54 9.65 -4.80
N SER A 161 15.75 10.21 -4.60
CA SER A 161 16.60 10.74 -5.66
C SER A 161 17.07 9.66 -6.65
N ILE A 162 17.47 8.48 -6.12
CA ILE A 162 17.87 7.32 -6.93
C ILE A 162 16.67 6.82 -7.75
N LEU A 163 15.52 6.65 -7.11
CA LEU A 163 14.30 6.19 -7.76
C LEU A 163 13.82 7.14 -8.84
N ALA A 164 13.85 8.46 -8.60
CA ALA A 164 13.48 9.47 -9.59
C ALA A 164 14.35 9.37 -10.86
N SER A 165 15.65 9.09 -10.70
CA SER A 165 16.58 8.91 -11.82
C SER A 165 16.25 7.68 -12.67
N ALA A 166 15.72 6.60 -12.06
CA ALA A 166 15.36 5.37 -12.73
C ALA A 166 13.96 5.43 -13.39
N MET A 167 13.04 6.16 -12.77
CA MET A 167 11.61 6.11 -13.15
C MET A 167 11.23 7.16 -14.21
N GLY A 168 12.01 8.24 -14.34
CA GLY A 168 11.68 9.33 -15.26
C GLY A 168 10.27 9.90 -14.97
N PRO A 169 9.33 9.87 -15.95
CA PRO A 169 8.00 10.45 -15.78
C PRO A 169 7.03 9.59 -15.00
N MET A 170 7.39 8.35 -14.59
CA MET A 170 6.51 7.49 -13.82
C MET A 170 6.24 8.11 -12.44
N PRO A 171 4.97 8.34 -12.07
CA PRO A 171 4.65 8.85 -10.75
C PRO A 171 5.10 7.89 -9.65
N LEU A 172 5.71 8.46 -8.60
CA LEU A 172 6.09 7.75 -7.37
C LEU A 172 5.34 8.38 -6.20
N PHE A 173 4.75 7.55 -5.35
CA PHE A 173 4.20 7.96 -4.07
C PHE A 173 4.43 6.87 -3.03
N GLY A 174 4.33 7.23 -1.77
CA GLY A 174 4.57 6.32 -0.66
C GLY A 174 4.98 7.08 0.59
N GLY A 175 5.59 6.38 1.52
CA GLY A 175 6.01 6.95 2.78
C GLY A 175 6.87 6.03 3.61
N SER A 176 7.35 6.57 4.74
CA SER A 176 8.12 5.85 5.73
C SER A 176 7.20 5.12 6.70
N THR A 177 7.65 3.97 7.17
CA THR A 177 7.00 3.25 8.27
C THR A 177 7.15 4.05 9.57
N GLY A 178 6.15 3.97 10.43
CA GLY A 178 6.13 4.63 11.73
C GLY A 178 5.87 3.65 12.87
N ASP A 179 6.02 4.13 14.10
CA ASP A 179 5.68 3.42 15.34
C ASP A 179 4.93 4.33 16.34
N GLY A 180 4.22 5.30 15.82
CA GLY A 180 3.59 6.34 16.63
C GLY A 180 4.62 7.37 17.10
N THR A 181 4.72 7.53 18.41
CA THR A 181 5.64 8.49 19.06
C THR A 181 6.85 7.84 19.72
N ASP A 182 6.94 6.51 19.71
CA ASP A 182 7.92 5.78 20.49
C ASP A 182 9.30 5.70 19.85
N PHE A 183 9.37 5.87 18.51
CA PHE A 183 10.61 5.83 17.69
C PHE A 183 11.52 4.63 18.02
N GLY A 184 10.92 3.55 18.49
CA GLY A 184 11.65 2.40 19.03
C GLY A 184 11.74 1.23 18.03
N ALA A 185 10.70 0.96 17.27
CA ALA A 185 10.66 -0.19 16.37
C ALA A 185 9.61 -0.03 15.25
N THR A 186 10.05 0.32 14.06
CA THR A 186 9.23 0.21 12.86
C THR A 186 9.28 -1.21 12.30
N TRP A 187 8.23 -1.63 11.62
CA TRP A 187 8.17 -2.94 10.97
C TRP A 187 7.83 -2.78 9.51
N LEU A 188 8.62 -3.43 8.67
CA LEU A 188 8.42 -3.52 7.24
C LEU A 188 8.52 -4.99 6.85
N SER A 189 7.55 -5.52 6.10
CA SER A 189 7.49 -6.93 5.75
C SER A 189 7.00 -7.13 4.31
N TRP A 190 7.61 -8.10 3.63
CA TRP A 190 7.16 -8.62 2.34
C TRP A 190 6.99 -10.13 2.42
N ASN A 191 5.79 -10.61 2.14
CA ASN A 191 5.39 -12.02 2.17
C ASN A 191 5.79 -12.71 3.48
N GLY A 192 5.55 -12.04 4.62
CA GLY A 192 5.88 -12.54 5.95
C GLY A 192 7.34 -12.36 6.38
N ARG A 193 8.22 -11.94 5.49
CA ARG A 193 9.62 -11.70 5.81
C ARG A 193 9.84 -10.25 6.24
N VAL A 194 10.12 -10.06 7.52
CA VAL A 194 10.47 -8.75 8.08
C VAL A 194 11.82 -8.27 7.53
N ARG A 195 11.90 -6.96 7.25
CA ARG A 195 13.08 -6.28 6.74
C ARG A 195 13.40 -5.06 7.60
N ARG A 196 14.67 -4.73 7.65
CA ARG A 196 15.22 -3.53 8.33
C ARG A 196 16.19 -2.86 7.39
N ASN A 197 16.37 -1.54 7.57
CA ASN A 197 17.24 -0.75 6.69
C ASN A 197 16.94 -1.05 5.20
N ALA A 198 15.65 -1.07 4.87
CA ALA A 198 15.15 -1.54 3.58
C ALA A 198 13.93 -0.73 3.11
N ALA A 199 13.64 -0.86 1.84
CA ALA A 199 12.42 -0.35 1.24
C ALA A 199 11.73 -1.46 0.43
N LEU A 200 10.40 -1.36 0.32
CA LEU A 200 9.59 -2.17 -0.59
C LEU A 200 9.04 -1.26 -1.67
N LEU A 201 9.25 -1.64 -2.91
CA LEU A 201 8.78 -0.91 -4.07
C LEU A 201 7.89 -1.82 -4.91
N ALA A 202 6.72 -1.33 -5.28
CA ALA A 202 5.84 -1.94 -6.25
C ALA A 202 5.80 -1.08 -7.52
N LEU A 203 6.27 -1.61 -8.64
CA LEU A 203 6.03 -1.06 -9.96
C LEU A 203 4.68 -1.57 -10.44
N VAL A 204 3.79 -0.67 -10.81
CA VAL A 204 2.39 -1.02 -11.09
C VAL A 204 1.99 -0.55 -12.49
N ARG A 205 1.39 -1.46 -13.26
CA ARG A 205 0.64 -1.14 -14.48
C ARG A 205 -0.85 -1.21 -14.17
N SER A 206 -1.63 -0.27 -14.71
CA SER A 206 -3.05 -0.13 -14.44
C SER A 206 -3.87 0.08 -15.70
N ARG A 207 -5.04 -0.56 -15.78
CA ARG A 207 -6.08 -0.23 -16.76
C ARG A 207 -6.80 1.07 -16.45
N CYS A 208 -6.81 1.45 -15.15
CA CYS A 208 -7.42 2.69 -14.72
C CYS A 208 -6.44 3.85 -14.90
N PRO A 209 -6.91 5.02 -15.31
CA PRO A 209 -6.09 6.22 -15.31
C PRO A 209 -5.64 6.55 -13.88
N VAL A 210 -4.39 6.97 -13.74
CA VAL A 210 -3.77 7.30 -12.45
C VAL A 210 -3.30 8.73 -12.48
N LYS A 211 -3.58 9.48 -11.41
CA LYS A 211 -3.07 10.83 -11.18
C LYS A 211 -2.51 10.91 -9.76
N VAL A 212 -1.24 11.22 -9.66
CA VAL A 212 -0.59 11.56 -8.38
C VAL A 212 -0.50 13.08 -8.28
N PHE A 213 -0.83 13.62 -7.13
CA PHE A 213 -0.73 15.04 -6.83
C PHE A 213 -0.22 15.23 -5.40
N SER A 214 0.50 16.30 -5.16
CA SER A 214 0.87 16.77 -3.82
C SER A 214 0.04 17.99 -3.47
N ILE A 215 -0.18 18.18 -2.18
CA ILE A 215 -0.85 19.36 -1.63
C ILE A 215 0.21 20.05 -0.76
N ASP A 216 0.61 21.25 -1.15
CA ASP A 216 1.46 22.11 -0.35
C ASP A 216 0.57 22.87 0.64
N HIS A 217 0.95 22.91 1.90
CA HIS A 217 0.26 23.61 2.98
C HIS A 217 1.02 24.85 3.39
#